data_584fffe652182510ea1fc162fb422be7
#
_entry.id   584fffe652182510ea1fc162fb422be7
#
_cell.length_a   1.000
_cell.length_b   1.000
_cell.length_c   1.000
_cell.angle_alpha   90.00
_cell.angle_beta   90.00
_cell.angle_gamma   90.00
#
_symmetry.space_group_name_H-M   'P 1'
#
loop_
_entity.id
_entity.type
_entity.pdbx_description
1 polymer ?
#
loop_
_entity_poly.entity_id
_entity_poly.type
_entity_poly.pdbx_seq_one_letter_code
_entity_poly.pdbx_strand_id
1 'polypeptide(L)'
;MKKILILFIIMFSFFNKSFANYTQLAHEFQFKGIQGEMIKLDDYKNKVIVVVNVASRCGFTYQYDGLQALWENYKEKDVVVIGVPTNDFKQEPASNKEIKDFCEQNFNISFPMTEKTNVIGKNLHPFFNWAKKNYGNGAVPKWNFHKIVIGKNGKVVDTFASITKPSSKRFLDLIEKEIKN
;
A
#
# COMPACT_ATOMS: atom_id res chain seq x y z
N MET A 1 -23.13 -53.21 33.57
CA MET A 1 -23.29 -51.80 33.17
C MET A 1 -21.90 -51.27 32.79
N LYS A 2 -21.59 -51.18 31.50
CA LYS A 2 -20.28 -50.69 31.00
C LYS A 2 -20.38 -49.17 30.82
N LYS A 3 -19.55 -48.41 31.55
CA LYS A 3 -19.44 -46.94 31.36
C LYS A 3 -18.55 -46.68 30.17
N ILE A 4 -19.09 -46.09 29.09
CA ILE A 4 -18.36 -45.63 27.93
C ILE A 4 -17.81 -44.25 28.28
N LEU A 5 -16.47 -44.16 28.37
CA LEU A 5 -15.75 -42.90 28.56
C LEU A 5 -15.52 -42.27 27.17
N ILE A 6 -16.28 -41.22 26.85
CA ILE A 6 -16.11 -40.48 25.61
C ILE A 6 -14.97 -39.47 25.83
N LEU A 7 -13.80 -39.72 25.19
CA LEU A 7 -12.66 -38.83 25.21
C LEU A 7 -12.88 -37.76 24.15
N PHE A 8 -13.19 -36.50 24.56
CA PHE A 8 -13.23 -35.34 23.69
C PHE A 8 -11.79 -34.93 23.38
N ILE A 9 -11.28 -35.25 22.18
CA ILE A 9 -10.02 -34.71 21.66
C ILE A 9 -10.33 -33.33 21.11
N ILE A 10 -9.97 -32.29 21.87
CA ILE A 10 -9.98 -30.90 21.38
C ILE A 10 -8.77 -30.74 20.47
N MET A 11 -9.03 -30.77 19.17
CA MET A 11 -8.02 -30.49 18.15
C MET A 11 -7.77 -28.97 18.10
N PHE A 12 -6.77 -28.49 18.84
CA PHE A 12 -6.26 -27.14 18.73
C PHE A 12 -5.55 -27.00 17.38
N SER A 13 -6.27 -26.48 16.38
CA SER A 13 -5.65 -26.06 15.12
C SER A 13 -4.80 -24.83 15.39
N PHE A 14 -3.50 -25.04 15.62
CA PHE A 14 -2.54 -23.94 15.56
C PHE A 14 -2.51 -23.42 14.13
N PHE A 15 -3.15 -22.28 13.89
CA PHE A 15 -2.92 -21.46 12.70
C PHE A 15 -1.46 -20.97 12.77
N ASN A 16 -0.54 -21.78 12.25
CA ASN A 16 0.79 -21.31 11.94
C ASN A 16 0.66 -20.24 10.86
N LYS A 17 0.69 -18.95 11.25
CA LYS A 17 1.02 -17.88 10.31
C LYS A 17 2.42 -18.20 9.79
N SER A 18 2.49 -18.76 8.59
CA SER A 18 3.74 -18.89 7.87
C SER A 18 4.31 -17.49 7.71
N PHE A 19 5.33 -17.15 8.50
CA PHE A 19 6.07 -15.91 8.29
C PHE A 19 6.77 -16.04 6.95
N ALA A 20 6.36 -15.25 5.98
CA ALA A 20 7.05 -15.18 4.70
C ALA A 20 8.54 -14.90 4.99
N ASN A 21 9.41 -15.77 4.50
CA ASN A 21 10.85 -15.56 4.62
C ASN A 21 11.26 -14.54 3.56
N TYR A 22 11.26 -13.24 3.96
CA TYR A 22 11.63 -12.15 3.08
C TYR A 22 13.11 -12.26 2.71
N THR A 23 13.40 -12.59 1.46
CA THR A 23 14.76 -12.55 0.90
C THR A 23 15.17 -11.14 0.47
N GLN A 24 14.20 -10.20 0.39
CA GLN A 24 14.36 -8.83 -0.04
C GLN A 24 13.36 -7.96 0.70
N LEU A 25 13.73 -6.71 1.06
CA LEU A 25 12.86 -5.76 1.76
C LEU A 25 12.35 -4.68 0.80
N ALA A 26 11.27 -3.99 1.18
CA ALA A 26 10.70 -2.89 0.40
C ALA A 26 11.73 -1.78 0.13
N HIS A 27 12.66 -1.55 1.05
CA HIS A 27 13.70 -0.52 0.94
C HIS A 27 14.65 -0.70 -0.26
N GLU A 28 14.71 -1.90 -0.86
CA GLU A 28 15.54 -2.17 -2.04
C GLU A 28 14.89 -1.73 -3.36
N PHE A 29 13.66 -1.22 -3.32
CA PHE A 29 12.96 -0.75 -4.51
C PHE A 29 13.01 0.77 -4.65
N GLN A 30 12.86 1.22 -5.88
CA GLN A 30 12.77 2.63 -6.22
C GLN A 30 11.77 2.82 -7.34
N PHE A 31 11.18 4.01 -7.42
CA PHE A 31 10.28 4.42 -8.48
C PHE A 31 10.85 5.64 -9.16
N LYS A 32 10.51 5.84 -10.43
CA LYS A 32 10.74 7.12 -11.07
C LYS A 32 9.62 8.08 -10.68
N GLY A 33 9.98 9.22 -10.15
CA GLY A 33 9.05 10.26 -9.74
C GLY A 33 8.37 10.95 -10.92
N ILE A 34 7.24 11.59 -10.65
CA ILE A 34 6.39 12.23 -11.68
C ILE A 34 7.09 13.39 -12.39
N GLN A 35 8.12 13.98 -11.78
CA GLN A 35 8.95 15.05 -12.32
C GLN A 35 10.31 14.54 -12.81
N GLY A 36 10.53 13.22 -12.80
CA GLY A 36 11.75 12.57 -13.29
C GLY A 36 12.81 12.25 -12.22
N GLU A 37 12.60 12.67 -10.98
CA GLU A 37 13.45 12.32 -9.83
C GLU A 37 13.34 10.83 -9.50
N MET A 38 14.27 10.32 -8.69
CA MET A 38 14.19 8.94 -8.17
C MET A 38 13.63 8.93 -6.76
N ILE A 39 12.53 8.22 -6.55
CA ILE A 39 11.94 7.95 -5.25
C ILE A 39 12.49 6.60 -4.77
N LYS A 40 13.54 6.64 -3.96
CA LYS A 40 14.14 5.44 -3.39
C LYS A 40 13.43 5.10 -2.08
N LEU A 41 12.90 3.88 -1.94
CA LEU A 41 12.28 3.48 -0.68
C LEU A 41 13.29 3.33 0.46
N ASP A 42 14.58 3.28 0.13
CA ASP A 42 15.69 3.34 1.09
C ASP A 42 15.75 4.66 1.88
N ASP A 43 15.36 5.76 1.25
CA ASP A 43 15.31 7.10 1.87
C ASP A 43 14.21 7.18 2.96
N TYR A 44 13.34 6.17 3.01
CA TYR A 44 12.23 6.07 3.97
C TYR A 44 12.42 4.91 4.95
N LYS A 45 13.66 4.45 5.19
CA LYS A 45 13.96 3.49 6.26
C LYS A 45 13.47 4.01 7.61
N ASN A 46 13.01 3.11 8.45
CA ASN A 46 12.41 3.41 9.76
C ASN A 46 11.11 4.22 9.69
N LYS A 47 10.49 4.35 8.51
CA LYS A 47 9.17 4.95 8.33
C LYS A 47 8.15 3.90 7.92
N VAL A 48 6.90 4.14 8.26
CA VAL A 48 5.76 3.42 7.70
C VAL A 48 5.50 3.98 6.31
N ILE A 49 5.50 3.11 5.29
CA ILE A 49 5.29 3.53 3.90
C ILE A 49 3.93 3.05 3.42
N VAL A 50 3.10 3.97 2.95
CA VAL A 50 1.82 3.69 2.32
C VAL A 50 1.95 3.87 0.82
N VAL A 51 2.04 2.76 0.08
CA VAL A 51 2.03 2.79 -1.39
C VAL A 51 0.60 2.61 -1.88
N VAL A 52 0.10 3.56 -2.67
CA VAL A 52 -1.28 3.54 -3.17
C VAL A 52 -1.31 3.78 -4.67
N ASN A 53 -1.92 2.85 -5.43
CA ASN A 53 -2.12 3.07 -6.86
C ASN A 53 -3.34 3.98 -7.10
N VAL A 54 -3.16 5.00 -7.91
CA VAL A 54 -4.13 6.08 -8.10
C VAL A 54 -4.47 6.29 -9.58
N ALA A 55 -5.58 7.02 -9.84
CA ALA A 55 -5.96 7.45 -11.18
C ALA A 55 -6.87 8.67 -11.13
N SER A 56 -6.72 9.59 -12.09
CA SER A 56 -7.43 10.88 -12.14
C SER A 56 -8.91 10.77 -12.55
N ARG A 57 -9.29 9.71 -13.28
CA ARG A 57 -10.68 9.52 -13.78
C ARG A 57 -11.41 8.38 -13.07
N CYS A 58 -11.09 8.15 -11.80
CA CYS A 58 -11.67 7.10 -10.99
C CYS A 58 -12.79 7.65 -10.10
N GLY A 59 -13.86 6.88 -9.89
CA GLY A 59 -14.91 7.25 -8.92
C GLY A 59 -14.42 7.31 -7.47
N PHE A 60 -13.19 6.86 -7.19
CA PHE A 60 -12.56 6.93 -5.86
C PHE A 60 -11.59 8.12 -5.69
N THR A 61 -11.52 9.07 -6.65
CA THR A 61 -10.62 10.25 -6.57
C THR A 61 -10.81 11.08 -5.31
N TYR A 62 -12.01 11.11 -4.72
CA TYR A 62 -12.27 11.74 -3.42
C TYR A 62 -11.37 11.22 -2.29
N GLN A 63 -10.73 10.07 -2.46
CA GLN A 63 -9.77 9.53 -1.47
C GLN A 63 -8.44 10.27 -1.46
N TYR A 64 -8.14 11.08 -2.48
CA TYR A 64 -6.96 11.95 -2.46
C TYR A 64 -6.97 12.90 -1.26
N ASP A 65 -8.13 13.48 -0.91
CA ASP A 65 -8.27 14.32 0.29
C ASP A 65 -7.83 13.58 1.56
N GLY A 66 -8.29 12.32 1.70
CA GLY A 66 -7.93 11.50 2.85
C GLY A 66 -6.45 11.07 2.87
N LEU A 67 -5.84 10.85 1.69
CA LEU A 67 -4.41 10.56 1.56
C LEU A 67 -3.56 11.79 1.88
N GLN A 68 -3.97 12.98 1.40
CA GLN A 68 -3.31 14.23 1.72
C GLN A 68 -3.40 14.55 3.21
N ALA A 69 -4.59 14.38 3.81
CA ALA A 69 -4.76 14.54 5.25
C ALA A 69 -3.89 13.55 6.05
N LEU A 70 -3.78 12.29 5.62
CA LEU A 70 -2.87 11.33 6.23
C LEU A 70 -1.42 11.81 6.16
N TRP A 71 -0.98 12.26 4.98
CA TRP A 71 0.36 12.80 4.79
C TRP A 71 0.62 14.00 5.71
N GLU A 72 -0.24 15.01 5.72
CA GLU A 72 -0.08 16.22 6.53
C GLU A 72 -0.03 15.91 8.04
N ASN A 73 -0.85 14.99 8.52
CA ASN A 73 -0.94 14.67 9.94
C ASN A 73 0.20 13.76 10.44
N TYR A 74 0.87 13.02 9.53
CA TYR A 74 1.80 11.97 9.95
C TYR A 74 3.19 12.05 9.29
N LYS A 75 3.45 12.97 8.34
CA LYS A 75 4.78 13.10 7.69
C LYS A 75 5.92 13.35 8.68
N GLU A 76 5.64 14.09 9.77
CA GLU A 76 6.59 14.35 10.86
C GLU A 76 6.57 13.25 11.95
N LYS A 77 5.79 12.19 11.76
CA LYS A 77 5.62 11.06 12.67
C LYS A 77 6.02 9.74 12.02
N ASP A 78 7.03 9.76 11.18
CA ASP A 78 7.56 8.58 10.49
C ASP A 78 6.56 7.86 9.58
N VAL A 79 5.68 8.58 8.87
CA VAL A 79 4.83 8.03 7.81
C VAL A 79 5.12 8.74 6.49
N VAL A 80 5.19 7.96 5.42
CA VAL A 80 5.22 8.49 4.06
C VAL A 80 4.09 7.88 3.22
N VAL A 81 3.45 8.70 2.42
CA VAL A 81 2.49 8.28 1.38
C VAL A 81 3.18 8.39 0.02
N ILE A 82 3.07 7.36 -0.81
CA ILE A 82 3.58 7.36 -2.19
C ILE A 82 2.41 7.02 -3.12
N GLY A 83 2.02 7.99 -3.94
CA GLY A 83 1.01 7.81 -4.97
C GLY A 83 1.62 7.23 -6.25
N VAL A 84 1.01 6.18 -6.78
CA VAL A 84 1.47 5.49 -7.99
C VAL A 84 0.37 5.57 -9.06
N PRO A 85 0.38 6.60 -9.94
CA PRO A 85 -0.55 6.68 -11.05
C PRO A 85 -0.46 5.46 -11.96
N THR A 86 -1.61 4.90 -12.35
CA THR A 86 -1.65 3.74 -13.26
C THR A 86 -2.82 3.79 -14.22
N ASN A 87 -2.58 3.41 -15.47
CA ASN A 87 -3.64 3.22 -16.47
C ASN A 87 -4.05 1.74 -16.66
N ASP A 88 -3.59 0.84 -15.79
CA ASP A 88 -3.91 -0.58 -15.90
C ASP A 88 -5.42 -0.86 -15.80
N PHE A 89 -6.16 0.04 -15.12
CA PHE A 89 -7.62 -0.01 -15.01
C PHE A 89 -8.33 0.95 -15.96
N LYS A 90 -7.65 1.49 -16.99
CA LYS A 90 -8.21 2.37 -18.02
C LYS A 90 -8.78 3.70 -17.52
N GLN A 91 -8.26 4.20 -16.38
CA GLN A 91 -8.76 5.42 -15.72
C GLN A 91 -7.68 6.49 -15.53
N GLU A 92 -6.49 6.31 -16.14
CA GLU A 92 -5.40 7.30 -16.13
C GLU A 92 -4.77 7.47 -17.52
N PRO A 93 -5.51 8.05 -18.49
CA PRO A 93 -4.98 8.25 -19.83
C PRO A 93 -4.03 9.45 -19.94
N ALA A 94 -4.00 10.33 -18.93
CA ALA A 94 -3.26 11.58 -18.92
C ALA A 94 -1.73 11.39 -18.97
N SER A 95 -1.01 12.39 -19.39
CA SER A 95 0.45 12.47 -19.26
C SER A 95 0.86 12.71 -17.80
N ASN A 96 2.12 12.46 -17.45
CA ASN A 96 2.64 12.72 -16.11
C ASN A 96 2.43 14.18 -15.68
N LYS A 97 2.59 15.14 -16.61
CA LYS A 97 2.33 16.56 -16.33
C LYS A 97 0.86 16.81 -15.98
N GLU A 98 -0.06 16.31 -16.79
CA GLU A 98 -1.50 16.49 -16.55
C GLU A 98 -1.94 15.81 -15.24
N ILE A 99 -1.37 14.64 -14.88
CA ILE A 99 -1.63 13.97 -13.62
C ILE A 99 -1.17 14.84 -12.45
N LYS A 100 0.05 15.37 -12.53
CA LYS A 100 0.58 16.27 -11.50
C LYS A 100 -0.30 17.49 -11.32
N ASP A 101 -0.59 18.18 -12.43
CA ASP A 101 -1.44 19.38 -12.41
C ASP A 101 -2.83 19.09 -11.81
N PHE A 102 -3.44 17.96 -12.18
CA PHE A 102 -4.72 17.51 -11.64
C PHE A 102 -4.67 17.30 -10.13
N CYS A 103 -3.65 16.56 -9.64
CA CYS A 103 -3.49 16.26 -8.23
C CYS A 103 -3.23 17.50 -7.39
N GLU A 104 -2.36 18.41 -7.86
CA GLU A 104 -2.04 19.65 -7.16
C GLU A 104 -3.21 20.62 -7.13
N GLN A 105 -3.88 20.86 -8.28
CA GLN A 105 -4.94 21.87 -8.39
C GLN A 105 -6.24 21.45 -7.71
N ASN A 106 -6.58 20.17 -7.71
CA ASN A 106 -7.87 19.70 -7.19
C ASN A 106 -7.79 19.18 -5.76
N PHE A 107 -6.62 18.71 -5.30
CA PHE A 107 -6.46 18.04 -4.01
C PHE A 107 -5.26 18.53 -3.20
N ASN A 108 -4.52 19.54 -3.69
CA ASN A 108 -3.32 20.08 -3.05
C ASN A 108 -2.29 18.98 -2.68
N ILE A 109 -2.16 17.94 -3.52
CA ILE A 109 -1.27 16.81 -3.23
C ILE A 109 0.17 17.29 -3.13
N SER A 110 0.80 16.97 -1.99
CA SER A 110 2.20 17.29 -1.69
C SER A 110 3.03 16.06 -1.29
N PHE A 111 2.41 14.89 -1.18
CA PHE A 111 3.16 13.65 -0.98
C PHE A 111 3.83 13.18 -2.29
N PRO A 112 4.91 12.39 -2.22
CA PRO A 112 5.61 11.85 -3.38
C PRO A 112 4.69 11.11 -4.35
N MET A 113 4.78 11.46 -5.63
CA MET A 113 4.05 10.82 -6.72
C MET A 113 5.03 10.21 -7.72
N THR A 114 4.78 8.97 -8.15
CA THR A 114 5.60 8.36 -9.21
C THR A 114 5.11 8.80 -10.58
N GLU A 115 5.94 8.60 -11.62
CA GLU A 115 5.43 8.61 -12.98
C GLU A 115 4.40 7.48 -13.16
N LYS A 116 3.63 7.54 -14.25
CA LYS A 116 2.63 6.50 -14.56
C LYS A 116 3.30 5.12 -14.66
N THR A 117 2.87 4.19 -13.81
CA THR A 117 3.54 2.92 -13.54
C THR A 117 2.56 1.75 -13.69
N ASN A 118 3.03 0.61 -14.20
CA ASN A 118 2.22 -0.61 -14.24
C ASN A 118 2.23 -1.30 -12.86
N VAL A 119 1.05 -1.56 -12.33
CA VAL A 119 0.84 -2.19 -11.01
C VAL A 119 0.33 -3.63 -11.12
N ILE A 120 -0.10 -4.05 -12.33
CA ILE A 120 -0.51 -5.41 -12.67
C ILE A 120 0.01 -5.82 -14.06
N GLY A 121 -0.19 -7.08 -14.44
CA GLY A 121 0.16 -7.58 -15.79
C GLY A 121 1.62 -8.03 -15.91
N LYS A 122 2.08 -8.21 -17.17
CA LYS A 122 3.42 -8.75 -17.47
C LYS A 122 4.55 -7.77 -17.14
N ASN A 123 4.28 -6.47 -17.30
CA ASN A 123 5.27 -5.40 -17.14
C ASN A 123 5.11 -4.67 -15.80
N LEU A 124 4.48 -5.32 -14.79
CA LEU A 124 4.31 -4.68 -13.49
C LEU A 124 5.65 -4.32 -12.85
N HIS A 125 5.67 -3.20 -12.15
CA HIS A 125 6.85 -2.72 -11.45
C HIS A 125 7.34 -3.77 -10.42
N PRO A 126 8.66 -3.99 -10.26
CA PRO A 126 9.24 -5.01 -9.38
C PRO A 126 8.70 -4.99 -7.94
N PHE A 127 8.42 -3.82 -7.38
CA PHE A 127 7.81 -3.66 -6.06
C PHE A 127 6.48 -4.42 -5.93
N PHE A 128 5.58 -4.32 -6.90
CA PHE A 128 4.27 -5.00 -6.84
C PHE A 128 4.42 -6.52 -6.98
N ASN A 129 5.40 -6.98 -7.79
CA ASN A 129 5.71 -8.40 -7.88
C ASN A 129 6.27 -8.94 -6.55
N TRP A 130 7.16 -8.19 -5.91
CA TRP A 130 7.68 -8.50 -4.59
C TRP A 130 6.58 -8.53 -3.52
N ALA A 131 5.72 -7.52 -3.48
CA ALA A 131 4.62 -7.47 -2.54
C ALA A 131 3.68 -8.67 -2.70
N LYS A 132 3.34 -9.04 -3.95
CA LYS A 132 2.56 -10.26 -4.24
C LYS A 132 3.26 -11.53 -3.76
N LYS A 133 4.57 -11.69 -4.00
CA LYS A 133 5.33 -12.88 -3.57
C LYS A 133 5.36 -13.05 -2.05
N ASN A 134 5.44 -11.95 -1.31
CA ASN A 134 5.62 -11.97 0.14
C ASN A 134 4.31 -11.88 0.93
N TYR A 135 3.24 -11.26 0.38
CA TYR A 135 1.96 -11.08 1.06
C TYR A 135 0.80 -11.83 0.38
N GLY A 136 1.03 -12.35 -0.82
CA GLY A 136 0.03 -13.07 -1.58
C GLY A 136 -0.92 -12.15 -2.38
N ASN A 137 -2.09 -12.70 -2.77
CA ASN A 137 -3.05 -12.01 -3.63
C ASN A 137 -3.68 -10.75 -3.01
N GLY A 138 -3.59 -10.57 -1.69
CA GLY A 138 -4.02 -9.36 -1.01
C GLY A 138 -3.23 -8.13 -1.44
N ALA A 139 -1.95 -8.28 -1.83
CA ALA A 139 -1.10 -7.19 -2.31
C ALA A 139 -1.25 -6.88 -3.80
N VAL A 140 -2.10 -7.62 -4.54
CA VAL A 140 -2.34 -7.35 -5.95
C VAL A 140 -3.49 -6.35 -6.08
N PRO A 141 -3.26 -5.13 -6.61
CA PRO A 141 -4.33 -4.18 -6.87
C PRO A 141 -5.40 -4.79 -7.79
N LYS A 142 -6.66 -4.75 -7.37
CA LYS A 142 -7.81 -5.17 -8.18
C LYS A 142 -8.57 -3.98 -8.77
N TRP A 143 -8.26 -2.79 -8.28
CA TRP A 143 -8.80 -1.52 -8.74
C TRP A 143 -7.90 -0.37 -8.26
N ASN A 144 -8.17 0.85 -8.70
CA ASN A 144 -7.47 2.05 -8.22
C ASN A 144 -7.73 2.31 -6.73
N PHE A 145 -6.83 3.02 -6.07
CA PHE A 145 -6.85 3.33 -4.64
C PHE A 145 -6.73 2.08 -3.73
N HIS A 146 -6.08 1.02 -4.20
CA HIS A 146 -5.60 -0.06 -3.35
C HIS A 146 -4.35 0.40 -2.59
N LYS A 147 -4.24 0.08 -1.30
CA LYS A 147 -3.12 0.49 -0.44
C LYS A 147 -2.34 -0.73 -0.01
N ILE A 148 -1.00 -0.61 -0.07
CA ILE A 148 -0.05 -1.57 0.49
C ILE A 148 0.69 -0.83 1.60
N VAL A 149 0.62 -1.31 2.84
CA VAL A 149 1.30 -0.71 3.99
C VAL A 149 2.56 -1.51 4.30
N ILE A 150 3.68 -0.81 4.33
CA ILE A 150 5.00 -1.33 4.69
C ILE A 150 5.33 -0.81 6.08
N GLY A 151 5.71 -1.71 6.98
CA GLY A 151 6.20 -1.34 8.31
C GLY A 151 7.64 -0.84 8.29
N LYS A 152 8.10 -0.28 9.40
CA LYS A 152 9.48 0.24 9.57
C LYS A 152 10.56 -0.79 9.25
N ASN A 153 10.26 -2.06 9.41
CA ASN A 153 11.14 -3.19 9.08
C ASN A 153 11.20 -3.54 7.58
N GLY A 154 10.55 -2.76 6.72
CA GLY A 154 10.54 -2.95 5.28
C GLY A 154 9.68 -4.13 4.78
N LYS A 155 8.81 -4.70 5.62
CA LYS A 155 7.91 -5.80 5.23
C LYS A 155 6.49 -5.30 5.03
N VAL A 156 5.73 -5.97 4.16
CA VAL A 156 4.28 -5.69 4.04
C VAL A 156 3.60 -6.10 5.34
N VAL A 157 2.91 -5.17 5.99
CA VAL A 157 2.16 -5.42 7.23
C VAL A 157 0.67 -5.64 6.99
N ASP A 158 0.07 -4.90 6.05
CA ASP A 158 -1.32 -5.14 5.62
C ASP A 158 -1.58 -4.49 4.25
N THR A 159 -2.73 -4.82 3.68
CA THR A 159 -3.23 -4.25 2.42
C THR A 159 -4.70 -3.88 2.56
N PHE A 160 -5.11 -2.84 1.85
CA PHE A 160 -6.50 -2.37 1.90
C PHE A 160 -7.05 -2.20 0.49
N ALA A 161 -8.19 -2.80 0.25
CA ALA A 161 -8.91 -2.66 -1.00
C ALA A 161 -9.36 -1.22 -1.23
N SER A 162 -9.66 -0.89 -2.47
CA SER A 162 -10.08 0.45 -2.94
C SER A 162 -11.20 1.08 -2.12
N ILE A 163 -12.15 0.27 -1.62
CA ILE A 163 -13.29 0.75 -0.82
C ILE A 163 -12.89 1.26 0.57
N THR A 164 -11.75 0.85 1.10
CA THR A 164 -11.30 1.30 2.43
C THR A 164 -10.75 2.72 2.33
N LYS A 165 -11.42 3.67 2.94
CA LYS A 165 -10.99 5.07 2.97
C LYS A 165 -9.73 5.25 3.82
N PRO A 166 -8.80 6.16 3.44
CA PRO A 166 -7.64 6.50 4.26
C PRO A 166 -8.00 7.04 5.65
N SER A 167 -9.19 7.61 5.80
CA SER A 167 -9.73 8.12 7.08
C SER A 167 -10.45 7.06 7.92
N SER A 168 -10.54 5.80 7.45
CA SER A 168 -11.22 4.76 8.22
C SER A 168 -10.46 4.40 9.48
N LYS A 169 -11.20 4.16 10.58
CA LYS A 169 -10.59 3.80 11.87
C LYS A 169 -9.63 2.62 11.75
N ARG A 170 -10.03 1.55 11.05
CA ARG A 170 -9.19 0.36 10.84
C ARG A 170 -7.85 0.69 10.18
N PHE A 171 -7.86 1.60 9.20
CA PHE A 171 -6.65 2.00 8.50
C PHE A 171 -5.75 2.84 9.40
N LEU A 172 -6.31 3.85 10.07
CA LEU A 172 -5.57 4.72 10.99
C LEU A 172 -5.02 3.97 12.21
N ASP A 173 -5.79 3.07 12.81
CA ASP A 173 -5.34 2.22 13.92
C ASP A 173 -4.10 1.40 13.53
N LEU A 174 -4.05 0.87 12.28
CA LEU A 174 -2.87 0.16 11.78
C LEU A 174 -1.66 1.10 11.66
N ILE A 175 -1.84 2.28 11.04
CA ILE A 175 -0.76 3.26 10.88
C ILE A 175 -0.19 3.65 12.24
N GLU A 176 -1.04 4.00 13.20
CA GLU A 176 -0.62 4.38 14.55
C GLU A 176 0.08 3.26 15.30
N LYS A 177 -0.35 2.02 15.10
CA LYS A 177 0.32 0.85 15.65
C LYS A 177 1.72 0.68 15.06
N GLU A 178 1.87 0.82 13.74
CA GLU A 178 3.16 0.62 13.07
C GLU A 178 4.15 1.77 13.33
N ILE A 179 3.67 2.97 13.63
CA ILE A 179 4.53 4.08 14.12
C ILE A 179 5.20 3.73 15.44
N LYS A 180 4.51 3.01 16.34
CA LYS A 180 4.99 2.64 17.67
C LYS A 180 5.93 1.42 17.69
N ASN A 181 5.93 0.62 16.62
CA ASN A 181 6.82 -0.53 16.44
C ASN A 181 8.21 -0.07 15.94
#